data_edeb976e7b5032084907f1911f70c886
#
_entry.id   edeb976e7b5032084907f1911f70c886
#
_cell.length_a   1.000
_cell.length_b   1.000
_cell.length_c   1.000
_cell.angle_alpha   90.00
_cell.angle_beta   90.00
_cell.angle_gamma   90.00
#
_symmetry.space_group_name_H-M   'P 1'
#
loop_
_entity.id
_entity.type
_entity.pdbx_description
1 polymer ?
#
loop_
_entity_poly.entity_id
_entity_poly.type
_entity_poly.pdbx_seq_one_letter_code
_entity_poly.pdbx_strand_id
1 'polypeptide(L)'
;MQLSIVIPCLNEIETIEICINKCFKSIKKLNIEAEILIADNGSTDGSTEIAKKMGARVVDIKKKGYGNALRGGINEAKGKYIIMADCDDSYDFLSIDLFYNKLLEGFDMVQGCRFPIGGGKIEDKAMPFSHKYIGNPFFSFLSKLFFSLPFNDVYCGFRGFDKAKFLELNHFSRGMVFAIENLIKFKVSGARCAEIPVVLRKDGRKNNKSHLNTIKDGWTTLRFLMITCPKWLFFFPSIVFLFLSVYSFYEILTNFNGDINPPFLEETTSMILNLLISF
;
A
#
# COMPACT_ATOMS: atom_id res chain seq x y z
N MET A 1 -24.65 -11.78 3.32
CA MET A 1 -23.30 -12.26 2.90
C MET A 1 -22.25 -11.72 3.86
N GLN A 2 -21.41 -12.59 4.37
CA GLN A 2 -20.44 -12.25 5.43
C GLN A 2 -19.10 -11.80 4.85
N LEU A 3 -18.66 -12.43 3.76
CA LEU A 3 -17.33 -12.22 3.17
C LEU A 3 -17.42 -12.08 1.66
N SER A 4 -16.63 -11.15 1.08
CA SER A 4 -16.29 -11.12 -0.34
C SER A 4 -14.78 -11.26 -0.49
N ILE A 5 -14.35 -12.23 -1.29
CA ILE A 5 -12.95 -12.40 -1.69
C ILE A 5 -12.80 -11.67 -3.02
N VAL A 6 -12.07 -10.54 -3.01
CA VAL A 6 -11.91 -9.66 -4.18
C VAL A 6 -10.53 -9.88 -4.78
N ILE A 7 -10.49 -10.34 -6.02
CA ILE A 7 -9.25 -10.68 -6.74
C ILE A 7 -9.14 -9.78 -7.97
N PRO A 8 -8.15 -8.89 -8.06
CA PRO A 8 -7.90 -8.12 -9.26
C PRO A 8 -7.36 -9.03 -10.35
N CYS A 9 -7.85 -8.90 -11.58
CA CYS A 9 -7.47 -9.73 -12.70
C CYS A 9 -7.10 -8.91 -13.93
N LEU A 10 -5.97 -9.24 -14.55
CA LEU A 10 -5.58 -8.75 -15.88
C LEU A 10 -4.69 -9.79 -16.58
N ASN A 11 -5.31 -10.63 -17.43
CA ASN A 11 -4.62 -11.68 -18.17
C ASN A 11 -3.93 -12.71 -17.26
N GLU A 12 -4.72 -13.39 -16.43
CA GLU A 12 -4.27 -14.36 -15.43
C GLU A 12 -4.78 -15.79 -15.73
N ILE A 13 -4.89 -16.15 -17.01
CA ILE A 13 -5.45 -17.45 -17.45
C ILE A 13 -4.73 -18.65 -16.83
N GLU A 14 -3.42 -18.52 -16.55
CA GLU A 14 -2.60 -19.61 -16.02
C GLU A 14 -2.86 -19.90 -14.53
N THR A 15 -3.35 -18.93 -13.77
CA THR A 15 -3.40 -18.99 -12.30
C THR A 15 -4.80 -18.83 -11.72
N ILE A 16 -5.72 -18.19 -12.45
CA ILE A 16 -7.05 -17.85 -11.96
C ILE A 16 -7.87 -19.06 -11.47
N GLU A 17 -7.79 -20.19 -12.18
CA GLU A 17 -8.47 -21.42 -11.79
C GLU A 17 -7.97 -21.94 -10.44
N ILE A 18 -6.66 -21.94 -10.26
CA ILE A 18 -6.01 -22.38 -8.99
C ILE A 18 -6.45 -21.49 -7.83
N CYS A 19 -6.42 -20.17 -8.04
CA CYS A 19 -6.83 -19.18 -7.03
C CYS A 19 -8.29 -19.35 -6.62
N ILE A 20 -9.22 -19.49 -7.59
CA ILE A 20 -10.65 -19.66 -7.32
C ILE A 20 -10.90 -20.99 -6.58
N ASN A 21 -10.25 -22.09 -6.98
CA ASN A 21 -10.38 -23.37 -6.30
C ASN A 21 -9.94 -23.30 -4.84
N LYS A 22 -8.83 -22.61 -4.53
CA LYS A 22 -8.38 -22.38 -3.16
C LYS A 22 -9.37 -21.54 -2.36
N CYS A 23 -9.95 -20.51 -2.98
CA CYS A 23 -10.99 -19.69 -2.34
C CYS A 23 -12.22 -20.52 -1.97
N PHE A 24 -12.73 -21.36 -2.88
CA PHE A 24 -13.88 -22.24 -2.57
C PHE A 24 -13.57 -23.22 -1.44
N LYS A 25 -12.36 -23.79 -1.40
CA LYS A 25 -11.94 -24.66 -0.28
C LYS A 25 -11.96 -23.91 1.05
N SER A 26 -11.49 -22.67 1.07
CA SER A 26 -11.50 -21.83 2.27
C SER A 26 -12.91 -21.43 2.69
N ILE A 27 -13.77 -21.05 1.76
CA ILE A 27 -15.19 -20.75 2.05
C ILE A 27 -15.88 -21.98 2.65
N LYS A 28 -15.66 -23.16 2.07
CA LYS A 28 -16.21 -24.42 2.59
C LYS A 28 -15.69 -24.74 3.99
N LYS A 29 -14.38 -24.54 4.25
CA LYS A 29 -13.76 -24.74 5.56
C LYS A 29 -14.36 -23.81 6.62
N LEU A 30 -14.60 -22.55 6.26
CA LEU A 30 -15.18 -21.54 7.15
C LEU A 30 -16.69 -21.73 7.38
N ASN A 31 -17.36 -22.49 6.50
CA ASN A 31 -18.81 -22.71 6.54
C ASN A 31 -19.61 -21.40 6.63
N ILE A 32 -19.27 -20.42 5.79
CA ILE A 32 -19.89 -19.09 5.78
C ILE A 32 -20.50 -18.77 4.41
N GLU A 33 -21.43 -17.83 4.39
CA GLU A 33 -21.96 -17.23 3.16
C GLU A 33 -20.94 -16.21 2.61
N ALA A 34 -20.28 -16.57 1.50
CA ALA A 34 -19.25 -15.75 0.87
C ALA A 34 -19.35 -15.78 -0.67
N GLU A 35 -18.79 -14.76 -1.31
CA GLU A 35 -18.61 -14.71 -2.75
C GLU A 35 -17.12 -14.60 -3.12
N ILE A 36 -16.81 -15.08 -4.33
CA ILE A 36 -15.54 -14.79 -5.01
C ILE A 36 -15.86 -13.78 -6.10
N LEU A 37 -15.22 -12.60 -6.04
CA LEU A 37 -15.40 -11.53 -6.99
C LEU A 37 -14.09 -11.28 -7.73
N ILE A 38 -14.12 -11.45 -9.04
CA ILE A 38 -13.02 -11.14 -9.93
C ILE A 38 -13.23 -9.72 -10.46
N ALA A 39 -12.35 -8.80 -10.07
CA ALA A 39 -12.33 -7.43 -10.55
C ALA A 39 -11.48 -7.37 -11.83
N ASP A 40 -12.12 -7.65 -12.97
CA ASP A 40 -11.44 -7.69 -14.25
C ASP A 40 -11.09 -6.27 -14.73
N ASN A 41 -9.83 -6.07 -15.09
CA ASN A 41 -9.33 -4.78 -15.58
C ASN A 41 -9.04 -4.80 -17.10
N GLY A 42 -9.77 -5.65 -17.82
CA GLY A 42 -9.76 -5.76 -19.27
C GLY A 42 -8.87 -6.89 -19.78
N SER A 43 -9.06 -8.07 -19.23
CA SER A 43 -8.44 -9.31 -19.72
C SER A 43 -8.92 -9.69 -21.12
N THR A 44 -8.03 -10.27 -21.92
CA THR A 44 -8.28 -10.68 -23.30
C THR A 44 -7.85 -12.13 -23.57
N ASP A 45 -7.39 -12.82 -22.53
CA ASP A 45 -6.78 -14.16 -22.62
C ASP A 45 -7.75 -15.32 -22.28
N GLY A 46 -9.01 -15.02 -21.92
CA GLY A 46 -9.98 -16.04 -21.49
C GLY A 46 -10.09 -16.22 -19.99
N SER A 47 -9.36 -15.43 -19.17
CA SER A 47 -9.43 -15.49 -17.71
C SER A 47 -10.86 -15.30 -17.18
N THR A 48 -11.60 -14.35 -17.75
CA THR A 48 -12.97 -14.03 -17.32
C THR A 48 -13.96 -15.16 -17.59
N GLU A 49 -13.80 -15.87 -18.69
CA GLU A 49 -14.62 -17.02 -19.08
C GLU A 49 -14.41 -18.18 -18.10
N ILE A 50 -13.14 -18.45 -17.75
CA ILE A 50 -12.80 -19.49 -16.76
C ILE A 50 -13.41 -19.13 -15.41
N ALA A 51 -13.23 -17.89 -14.96
CA ALA A 51 -13.78 -17.44 -13.67
C ALA A 51 -15.30 -17.63 -13.58
N LYS A 52 -16.04 -17.24 -14.63
CA LYS A 52 -17.50 -17.40 -14.69
C LYS A 52 -17.91 -18.88 -14.66
N LYS A 53 -17.24 -19.74 -15.44
CA LYS A 53 -17.49 -21.19 -15.45
C LYS A 53 -17.31 -21.82 -14.09
N MET A 54 -16.36 -21.34 -13.30
CA MET A 54 -16.09 -21.80 -11.95
C MET A 54 -17.07 -21.25 -10.91
N GLY A 55 -18.00 -20.35 -11.26
CA GLY A 55 -18.98 -19.78 -10.36
C GLY A 55 -18.51 -18.53 -9.62
N ALA A 56 -17.38 -17.93 -10.01
CA ALA A 56 -16.98 -16.63 -9.51
C ALA A 56 -17.77 -15.51 -10.20
N ARG A 57 -18.09 -14.44 -9.45
CA ARG A 57 -18.73 -13.26 -10.01
C ARG A 57 -17.66 -12.36 -10.64
N VAL A 58 -17.78 -12.08 -11.92
CA VAL A 58 -16.85 -11.20 -12.66
C VAL A 58 -17.47 -9.83 -12.83
N VAL A 59 -16.70 -8.79 -12.48
CA VAL A 59 -17.06 -7.37 -12.65
C VAL A 59 -16.02 -6.70 -13.54
N ASP A 60 -16.49 -6.10 -14.64
CA ASP A 60 -15.63 -5.34 -15.56
C ASP A 60 -15.35 -3.94 -15.00
N ILE A 61 -14.08 -3.65 -14.74
CA ILE A 61 -13.61 -2.37 -14.23
C ILE A 61 -12.95 -1.59 -15.37
N LYS A 62 -13.69 -0.68 -15.99
CA LYS A 62 -13.26 0.09 -17.16
C LYS A 62 -12.03 0.98 -16.91
N LYS A 63 -11.90 1.56 -15.69
CA LYS A 63 -10.75 2.40 -15.33
C LYS A 63 -9.52 1.53 -15.08
N LYS A 64 -8.51 1.65 -15.95
CA LYS A 64 -7.28 0.86 -15.85
C LYS A 64 -6.45 1.19 -14.63
N GLY A 65 -5.78 0.17 -14.07
CA GLY A 65 -4.84 0.25 -12.95
C GLY A 65 -5.25 -0.59 -11.76
N TYR A 66 -4.25 -1.12 -11.05
CA TYR A 66 -4.40 -2.03 -9.91
C TYR A 66 -5.36 -1.48 -8.84
N GLY A 67 -5.11 -0.25 -8.37
CA GLY A 67 -5.98 0.39 -7.37
C GLY A 67 -7.41 0.65 -7.88
N ASN A 68 -7.58 0.91 -9.18
CA ASN A 68 -8.91 1.06 -9.78
C ASN A 68 -9.64 -0.29 -9.84
N ALA A 69 -8.95 -1.38 -10.20
CA ALA A 69 -9.51 -2.72 -10.22
C ALA A 69 -10.02 -3.12 -8.82
N LEU A 70 -9.16 -3.00 -7.82
CA LEU A 70 -9.53 -3.32 -6.44
C LEU A 70 -10.67 -2.45 -5.92
N ARG A 71 -10.57 -1.15 -6.06
CA ARG A 71 -11.59 -0.21 -5.60
C ARG A 71 -12.96 -0.47 -6.25
N GLY A 72 -12.95 -0.70 -7.56
CA GLY A 72 -14.17 -1.05 -8.30
C GLY A 72 -14.76 -2.38 -7.82
N GLY A 73 -13.93 -3.41 -7.67
CA GLY A 73 -14.36 -4.71 -7.14
C GLY A 73 -14.90 -4.62 -5.71
N ILE A 74 -14.24 -3.87 -4.83
CA ILE A 74 -14.68 -3.67 -3.44
C ILE A 74 -16.02 -2.93 -3.37
N ASN A 75 -16.23 -1.92 -4.20
CA ASN A 75 -17.52 -1.21 -4.27
C ASN A 75 -18.66 -2.16 -4.64
N GLU A 76 -18.44 -3.05 -5.60
CA GLU A 76 -19.43 -4.03 -6.08
C GLU A 76 -19.60 -5.24 -5.15
N ALA A 77 -18.64 -5.48 -4.24
CA ALA A 77 -18.69 -6.60 -3.31
C ALA A 77 -19.93 -6.54 -2.40
N LYS A 78 -20.47 -7.69 -2.01
CA LYS A 78 -21.69 -7.81 -1.19
C LYS A 78 -21.40 -8.17 0.27
N GLY A 79 -20.19 -8.66 0.56
CA GLY A 79 -19.79 -9.07 1.89
C GLY A 79 -19.58 -7.90 2.84
N LYS A 80 -19.85 -8.13 4.12
CA LYS A 80 -19.51 -7.20 5.20
C LYS A 80 -17.99 -7.01 5.29
N TYR A 81 -17.25 -8.11 5.22
CA TYR A 81 -15.79 -8.11 5.19
C TYR A 81 -15.27 -8.36 3.78
N ILE A 82 -14.15 -7.74 3.48
CA ILE A 82 -13.41 -7.94 2.23
C ILE A 82 -12.09 -8.63 2.58
N ILE A 83 -11.74 -9.65 1.81
CA ILE A 83 -10.37 -10.18 1.76
C ILE A 83 -9.90 -10.07 0.32
N MET A 84 -8.73 -9.48 0.11
CA MET A 84 -8.13 -9.32 -1.22
C MET A 84 -6.75 -9.94 -1.27
N ALA A 85 -6.41 -10.52 -2.43
CA ALA A 85 -5.08 -10.97 -2.79
C ALA A 85 -4.92 -10.99 -4.31
N ASP A 86 -3.66 -11.04 -4.77
CA ASP A 86 -3.35 -11.06 -6.21
C ASP A 86 -3.69 -12.42 -6.85
N CYS A 87 -3.98 -12.41 -8.16
CA CYS A 87 -4.44 -13.58 -8.91
C CYS A 87 -3.31 -14.49 -9.41
N ASP A 88 -2.06 -14.20 -9.07
CA ASP A 88 -0.85 -14.88 -9.56
C ASP A 88 -0.44 -16.14 -8.77
N ASP A 89 -1.29 -16.59 -7.87
CA ASP A 89 -1.06 -17.72 -6.95
C ASP A 89 0.16 -17.57 -6.02
N SER A 90 0.70 -16.38 -5.90
CA SER A 90 1.81 -16.09 -4.97
C SER A 90 1.38 -16.11 -3.50
N TYR A 91 0.10 -15.89 -3.22
CA TYR A 91 -0.49 -15.99 -1.89
C TYR A 91 -1.31 -17.27 -1.70
N ASP A 92 -1.28 -17.80 -0.48
CA ASP A 92 -2.07 -18.99 -0.16
C ASP A 92 -3.50 -18.62 0.27
N PHE A 93 -4.43 -18.64 -0.66
CA PHE A 93 -5.85 -18.43 -0.37
C PHE A 93 -6.44 -19.44 0.65
N LEU A 94 -5.75 -20.53 0.96
CA LEU A 94 -6.16 -21.44 2.03
C LEU A 94 -6.02 -20.82 3.43
N SER A 95 -5.29 -19.71 3.56
CA SER A 95 -5.09 -18.95 4.79
C SER A 95 -6.11 -17.83 5.01
N ILE A 96 -7.17 -17.75 4.22
CA ILE A 96 -8.26 -16.75 4.36
C ILE A 96 -8.85 -16.74 5.77
N ASP A 97 -8.94 -17.90 6.41
CA ASP A 97 -9.46 -18.04 7.77
C ASP A 97 -8.68 -17.22 8.81
N LEU A 98 -7.37 -17.05 8.65
CA LEU A 98 -6.56 -16.23 9.55
C LEU A 98 -6.99 -14.76 9.51
N PHE A 99 -7.25 -14.24 8.33
CA PHE A 99 -7.74 -12.86 8.14
C PHE A 99 -9.16 -12.71 8.65
N TYR A 100 -10.06 -13.64 8.27
CA TYR A 100 -11.45 -13.59 8.65
C TYR A 100 -11.65 -13.65 10.16
N ASN A 101 -10.93 -14.53 10.86
CA ASN A 101 -11.00 -14.63 12.31
C ASN A 101 -10.53 -13.35 13.00
N LYS A 102 -9.47 -12.70 12.51
CA LYS A 102 -9.03 -11.40 13.03
C LYS A 102 -10.08 -10.31 12.84
N LEU A 103 -10.79 -10.30 11.71
CA LEU A 103 -11.89 -9.36 11.48
C LEU A 103 -13.05 -9.62 12.45
N LEU A 104 -13.35 -10.89 12.77
CA LEU A 104 -14.35 -11.26 13.78
C LEU A 104 -13.94 -10.87 15.21
N GLU A 105 -12.64 -10.82 15.52
CA GLU A 105 -12.11 -10.29 16.79
C GLU A 105 -12.29 -8.76 16.92
N GLY A 106 -12.86 -8.09 15.89
CA GLY A 106 -13.14 -6.66 15.88
C GLY A 106 -11.97 -5.80 15.37
N PHE A 107 -11.01 -6.38 14.63
CA PHE A 107 -10.06 -5.59 13.85
C PHE A 107 -10.75 -5.07 12.58
N ASP A 108 -10.47 -3.82 12.24
CA ASP A 108 -11.03 -3.16 11.06
C ASP A 108 -10.19 -3.39 9.81
N MET A 109 -8.88 -3.64 10.03
CA MET A 109 -7.88 -3.88 8.99
C MET A 109 -6.89 -4.95 9.45
N VAL A 110 -6.68 -5.95 8.61
CA VAL A 110 -5.72 -7.04 8.82
C VAL A 110 -4.78 -7.09 7.61
N GLN A 111 -3.50 -6.84 7.84
CA GLN A 111 -2.45 -6.84 6.84
C GLN A 111 -1.65 -8.14 6.92
N GLY A 112 -1.37 -8.75 5.77
CA GLY A 112 -0.40 -9.84 5.70
C GLY A 112 1.03 -9.31 5.80
N CYS A 113 1.92 -10.06 6.42
CA CYS A 113 3.35 -9.78 6.45
C CYS A 113 4.12 -10.95 5.88
N ARG A 114 4.90 -10.70 4.83
CA ARG A 114 5.75 -11.70 4.16
C ARG A 114 7.13 -11.80 4.80
N PHE A 115 7.54 -10.79 5.57
CA PHE A 115 8.87 -10.70 6.14
C PHE A 115 9.00 -11.46 7.46
N PRO A 116 10.21 -12.03 7.75
CA PRO A 116 10.46 -12.76 9.00
C PRO A 116 10.22 -11.93 10.26
N ILE A 117 10.42 -10.61 10.21
CA ILE A 117 10.17 -9.70 11.34
C ILE A 117 8.70 -9.72 11.80
N GLY A 118 7.74 -10.02 10.89
CA GLY A 118 6.32 -10.21 11.23
C GLY A 118 5.91 -11.70 11.25
N GLY A 119 6.88 -12.62 11.31
CA GLY A 119 6.64 -14.06 11.32
C GLY A 119 6.36 -14.69 9.95
N GLY A 120 6.40 -13.90 8.87
CA GLY A 120 6.14 -14.37 7.51
C GLY A 120 7.34 -15.09 6.88
N LYS A 121 7.12 -15.62 5.67
CA LYS A 121 8.14 -16.32 4.90
C LYS A 121 8.07 -15.93 3.43
N ILE A 122 9.23 -15.68 2.83
CA ILE A 122 9.40 -15.48 1.39
C ILE A 122 10.16 -16.69 0.86
N GLU A 123 9.52 -17.48 -0.01
CA GLU A 123 10.19 -18.61 -0.68
C GLU A 123 11.31 -18.14 -1.60
N ASP A 124 12.25 -19.04 -1.87
CA ASP A 124 13.39 -18.73 -2.74
C ASP A 124 12.91 -18.26 -4.12
N LYS A 125 13.48 -17.13 -4.57
CA LYS A 125 13.14 -16.48 -5.85
C LYS A 125 11.68 -16.01 -5.99
N ALA A 126 10.90 -15.98 -4.90
CA ALA A 126 9.53 -15.45 -4.93
C ALA A 126 9.48 -13.90 -4.96
N MET A 127 10.56 -13.25 -4.59
CA MET A 127 10.67 -11.79 -4.62
C MET A 127 12.05 -11.37 -5.11
N PRO A 128 12.17 -10.36 -6.02
CA PRO A 128 13.46 -9.81 -6.43
C PRO A 128 14.27 -9.28 -5.24
N PHE A 129 15.59 -9.40 -5.29
CA PHE A 129 16.51 -8.96 -4.23
C PHE A 129 16.28 -7.49 -3.84
N SER A 130 16.16 -6.60 -4.83
CA SER A 130 15.92 -5.18 -4.61
C SER A 130 14.62 -4.90 -3.86
N HIS A 131 13.56 -5.67 -4.13
CA HIS A 131 12.29 -5.53 -3.41
C HIS A 131 12.38 -6.12 -2.00
N LYS A 132 13.05 -7.28 -1.84
CA LYS A 132 13.15 -7.98 -0.57
C LYS A 132 13.98 -7.22 0.47
N TYR A 133 15.12 -6.66 0.07
CA TYR A 133 16.09 -6.11 1.01
C TYR A 133 16.18 -4.58 1.01
N ILE A 134 15.67 -3.91 -0.04
CA ILE A 134 15.75 -2.45 -0.15
C ILE A 134 14.36 -1.82 -0.21
N GLY A 135 13.61 -2.04 -1.28
CA GLY A 135 12.38 -1.29 -1.57
C GLY A 135 11.30 -1.46 -0.51
N ASN A 136 10.87 -2.69 -0.24
CA ASN A 136 9.79 -2.94 0.73
C ASN A 136 10.18 -2.55 2.17
N PRO A 137 11.39 -2.88 2.69
CA PRO A 137 11.82 -2.41 4.00
C PRO A 137 11.90 -0.88 4.10
N PHE A 138 12.42 -0.21 3.07
CA PHE A 138 12.52 1.25 3.01
C PHE A 138 11.15 1.92 3.10
N PHE A 139 10.19 1.51 2.27
CA PHE A 139 8.85 2.08 2.29
C PHE A 139 8.07 1.73 3.56
N SER A 140 8.28 0.54 4.13
CA SER A 140 7.70 0.18 5.43
C SER A 140 8.27 1.05 6.54
N PHE A 141 9.58 1.32 6.54
CA PHE A 141 10.24 2.23 7.47
C PHE A 141 9.69 3.67 7.35
N LEU A 142 9.64 4.23 6.13
CA LEU A 142 9.08 5.57 5.91
C LEU A 142 7.62 5.67 6.35
N SER A 143 6.83 4.64 6.09
CA SER A 143 5.42 4.61 6.48
C SER A 143 5.25 4.56 8.01
N LYS A 144 6.12 3.84 8.71
CA LYS A 144 6.17 3.87 10.18
C LYS A 144 6.56 5.25 10.69
N LEU A 145 7.59 5.85 10.11
CA LEU A 145 8.12 7.15 10.53
C LEU A 145 7.09 8.28 10.30
N PHE A 146 6.43 8.30 9.15
CA PHE A 146 5.54 9.39 8.75
C PHE A 146 4.14 9.28 9.35
N PHE A 147 3.61 8.05 9.46
CA PHE A 147 2.22 7.80 9.83
C PHE A 147 2.05 6.90 11.07
N SER A 148 3.16 6.49 11.69
CA SER A 148 3.13 5.53 12.82
C SER A 148 2.37 4.24 12.48
N LEU A 149 2.54 3.74 11.23
CA LEU A 149 1.89 2.50 10.80
C LEU A 149 2.42 1.31 11.61
N PRO A 150 1.55 0.42 12.11
CA PRO A 150 1.98 -0.74 12.89
C PRO A 150 2.44 -1.93 12.03
N PHE A 151 2.67 -1.73 10.72
CA PHE A 151 2.92 -2.79 9.77
C PHE A 151 4.40 -2.91 9.38
N ASN A 152 4.90 -4.14 9.25
CA ASN A 152 6.25 -4.43 8.78
C ASN A 152 6.30 -4.62 7.25
N ASP A 153 5.17 -4.89 6.60
CA ASP A 153 5.07 -5.11 5.16
C ASP A 153 3.91 -4.32 4.55
N VAL A 154 4.19 -3.09 4.12
CA VAL A 154 3.15 -2.20 3.55
C VAL A 154 2.74 -2.56 2.11
N TYR A 155 3.52 -3.40 1.44
CA TYR A 155 3.23 -3.83 0.06
C TYR A 155 2.65 -5.23 -0.06
N CYS A 156 2.38 -5.93 1.04
CA CYS A 156 1.71 -7.21 0.95
C CYS A 156 0.31 -7.02 0.35
N GLY A 157 0.01 -7.73 -0.75
CA GLY A 157 -1.29 -7.69 -1.43
C GLY A 157 -2.39 -8.44 -0.68
N PHE A 158 -2.01 -9.36 0.21
CA PHE A 158 -2.98 -10.17 0.97
C PHE A 158 -3.42 -9.42 2.23
N ARG A 159 -4.66 -8.99 2.25
CA ARG A 159 -5.23 -8.20 3.36
C ARG A 159 -6.73 -8.38 3.48
N GLY A 160 -7.24 -8.12 4.69
CA GLY A 160 -8.66 -8.14 4.99
C GLY A 160 -9.11 -6.87 5.71
N PHE A 161 -10.34 -6.41 5.49
CA PHE A 161 -10.87 -5.23 6.16
C PHE A 161 -12.41 -5.18 6.16
N ASP A 162 -12.96 -4.34 7.04
CA ASP A 162 -14.38 -4.01 7.04
C ASP A 162 -14.72 -3.13 5.82
N LYS A 163 -15.73 -3.55 5.05
CA LYS A 163 -16.14 -2.86 3.83
C LYS A 163 -16.71 -1.47 4.10
N ALA A 164 -17.53 -1.31 5.14
CA ALA A 164 -18.16 -0.03 5.43
C ALA A 164 -17.08 1.02 5.76
N LYS A 165 -16.12 0.68 6.62
CA LYS A 165 -14.98 1.55 6.90
C LYS A 165 -14.16 1.89 5.65
N PHE A 166 -13.89 0.91 4.79
CA PHE A 166 -13.18 1.16 3.54
C PHE A 166 -13.90 2.21 2.66
N LEU A 167 -15.22 2.11 2.54
CA LEU A 167 -16.02 3.04 1.73
C LEU A 167 -16.02 4.47 2.28
N GLU A 168 -16.01 4.64 3.60
CA GLU A 168 -15.93 5.94 4.26
C GLU A 168 -14.60 6.67 3.99
N LEU A 169 -13.51 5.92 3.76
CA LEU A 169 -12.15 6.46 3.63
C LEU A 169 -11.84 7.10 2.26
N ASN A 170 -12.75 7.04 1.29
CA ASN A 170 -12.64 7.73 -0.01
C ASN A 170 -11.28 7.55 -0.74
N HIS A 171 -10.89 6.31 -1.00
CA HIS A 171 -9.64 6.00 -1.71
C HIS A 171 -9.61 6.56 -3.12
N PHE A 172 -8.45 7.08 -3.57
CA PHE A 172 -8.32 7.73 -4.89
C PHE A 172 -7.16 7.22 -5.76
N SER A 173 -6.17 6.53 -5.19
CA SER A 173 -5.01 6.04 -5.94
C SER A 173 -5.39 5.01 -7.00
N ARG A 174 -4.82 5.18 -8.19
CA ARG A 174 -5.18 4.38 -9.38
C ARG A 174 -4.32 3.13 -9.55
N GLY A 175 -3.04 3.21 -9.13
CA GLY A 175 -2.01 2.17 -9.31
C GLY A 175 -1.58 1.55 -7.99
N MET A 176 -0.30 1.16 -7.92
CA MET A 176 0.29 0.47 -6.76
C MET A 176 0.30 1.29 -5.47
N VAL A 177 0.25 2.62 -5.56
CA VAL A 177 0.12 3.51 -4.39
C VAL A 177 -1.11 3.19 -3.56
N PHE A 178 -2.16 2.60 -4.15
CA PHE A 178 -3.34 2.13 -3.44
C PHE A 178 -2.98 1.22 -2.26
N ALA A 179 -1.94 0.41 -2.39
CA ALA A 179 -1.50 -0.49 -1.32
C ALA A 179 -1.13 0.27 -0.04
N ILE A 180 -0.38 1.36 -0.16
CA ILE A 180 0.03 2.19 0.98
C ILE A 180 -1.09 3.16 1.40
N GLU A 181 -1.79 3.78 0.44
CA GLU A 181 -2.94 4.66 0.73
C GLU A 181 -3.97 3.97 1.62
N ASN A 182 -4.29 2.72 1.31
CA ASN A 182 -5.25 1.93 2.07
C ASN A 182 -4.83 1.82 3.55
N LEU A 183 -3.59 1.44 3.82
CA LEU A 183 -3.08 1.30 5.19
C LEU A 183 -3.04 2.63 5.95
N ILE A 184 -2.58 3.71 5.29
CA ILE A 184 -2.51 5.04 5.90
C ILE A 184 -3.91 5.52 6.28
N LYS A 185 -4.89 5.39 5.39
CA LYS A 185 -6.25 5.84 5.64
C LYS A 185 -6.92 5.09 6.79
N PHE A 186 -6.79 3.77 6.84
CA PHE A 186 -7.27 3.00 7.99
C PHE A 186 -6.59 3.45 9.29
N LYS A 187 -5.27 3.63 9.30
CA LYS A 187 -4.55 4.06 10.50
C LYS A 187 -4.96 5.45 10.96
N VAL A 188 -5.04 6.41 10.04
CA VAL A 188 -5.38 7.81 10.36
C VAL A 188 -6.84 7.94 10.82
N SER A 189 -7.74 7.08 10.36
CA SER A 189 -9.13 7.04 10.87
C SER A 189 -9.27 6.43 12.28
N GLY A 190 -8.17 6.02 12.91
CA GLY A 190 -8.23 5.38 14.22
C GLY A 190 -8.66 3.92 14.20
N ALA A 191 -8.67 3.27 13.04
CA ALA A 191 -9.06 1.87 12.89
C ALA A 191 -8.15 0.93 13.69
N ARG A 192 -8.73 -0.15 14.24
CA ARG A 192 -7.98 -1.23 14.88
C ARG A 192 -7.33 -2.08 13.81
N CYS A 193 -6.00 -2.05 13.77
CA CYS A 193 -5.20 -2.74 12.76
C CYS A 193 -4.45 -3.93 13.37
N ALA A 194 -4.35 -5.03 12.62
CA ALA A 194 -3.53 -6.19 12.95
C ALA A 194 -2.61 -6.56 11.78
N GLU A 195 -1.49 -7.19 12.07
CA GLU A 195 -0.62 -7.83 11.08
C GLU A 195 -0.53 -9.33 11.36
N ILE A 196 -0.59 -10.15 10.32
CA ILE A 196 -0.50 -11.61 10.43
C ILE A 196 0.57 -12.15 9.48
N PRO A 197 1.29 -13.23 9.88
CA PRO A 197 2.29 -13.86 9.01
C PRO A 197 1.64 -14.51 7.80
N VAL A 198 2.27 -14.32 6.62
CA VAL A 198 1.89 -15.02 5.39
C VAL A 198 3.12 -15.56 4.68
N VAL A 199 2.92 -16.59 3.87
CA VAL A 199 3.96 -17.14 2.99
C VAL A 199 3.78 -16.56 1.60
N LEU A 200 4.84 -15.93 1.07
CA LEU A 200 4.92 -15.56 -0.33
C LEU A 200 5.58 -16.70 -1.11
N ARG A 201 4.84 -17.26 -2.04
CA ARG A 201 5.30 -18.29 -2.97
C ARG A 201 5.77 -17.68 -4.27
N LYS A 202 6.40 -18.46 -5.12
CA LYS A 202 6.72 -18.02 -6.48
C LYS A 202 5.42 -17.73 -7.24
N ASP A 203 5.49 -16.70 -8.08
CA ASP A 203 4.46 -16.41 -9.09
C ASP A 203 4.17 -17.66 -9.92
N GLY A 204 2.90 -18.06 -9.98
CA GLY A 204 2.44 -19.24 -10.71
C GLY A 204 2.40 -19.07 -12.24
N ARG A 205 2.62 -17.84 -12.74
CA ARG A 205 2.66 -17.56 -14.18
C ARG A 205 3.93 -18.09 -14.81
N LYS A 206 3.80 -18.81 -15.90
CA LYS A 206 4.93 -19.41 -16.64
C LYS A 206 5.84 -18.35 -17.27
N ASN A 207 5.26 -17.27 -17.75
CA ASN A 207 5.97 -16.20 -18.44
C ASN A 207 6.54 -15.11 -17.50
N ASN A 208 6.32 -15.19 -16.19
CA ASN A 208 6.84 -14.31 -15.13
C ASN A 208 6.85 -12.80 -15.49
N LYS A 209 5.92 -12.33 -16.32
CA LYS A 209 5.82 -10.92 -16.66
C LYS A 209 5.09 -10.18 -15.56
N SER A 210 5.86 -9.58 -14.66
CA SER A 210 5.31 -8.66 -13.67
C SER A 210 4.77 -7.40 -14.35
N HIS A 211 3.59 -6.96 -13.95
CA HIS A 211 3.01 -5.68 -14.38
C HIS A 211 3.61 -4.47 -13.61
N LEU A 212 4.55 -4.72 -12.69
CA LEU A 212 5.17 -3.70 -11.83
C LEU A 212 6.34 -3.01 -12.55
N ASN A 213 6.36 -1.67 -12.45
CA ASN A 213 7.52 -0.88 -12.83
C ASN A 213 8.19 -0.34 -11.55
N THR A 214 9.24 -1.02 -11.09
CA THR A 214 9.89 -0.77 -9.80
C THR A 214 10.27 0.70 -9.58
N ILE A 215 10.87 1.35 -10.60
CA ILE A 215 11.35 2.75 -10.47
C ILE A 215 10.17 3.71 -10.45
N LYS A 216 9.25 3.57 -11.41
CA LYS A 216 8.09 4.45 -11.53
C LYS A 216 7.16 4.31 -10.32
N ASP A 217 6.88 3.09 -9.89
CA ASP A 217 5.99 2.83 -8.76
C ASP A 217 6.64 3.28 -7.45
N GLY A 218 7.96 3.07 -7.29
CA GLY A 218 8.73 3.55 -6.14
C GLY A 218 8.71 5.08 -6.04
N TRP A 219 9.01 5.78 -7.14
CA TRP A 219 8.95 7.25 -7.18
C TRP A 219 7.55 7.79 -6.87
N THR A 220 6.51 7.18 -7.46
CA THR A 220 5.12 7.60 -7.24
C THR A 220 4.71 7.39 -5.78
N THR A 221 5.16 6.31 -5.15
CA THR A 221 4.91 6.05 -3.74
C THR A 221 5.65 7.03 -2.83
N LEU A 222 6.93 7.29 -3.10
CA LEU A 222 7.71 8.27 -2.32
C LEU A 222 7.04 9.65 -2.38
N ARG A 223 6.71 10.12 -3.57
CA ARG A 223 6.00 11.37 -3.78
C ARG A 223 4.67 11.41 -3.02
N PHE A 224 3.91 10.32 -3.06
CA PHE A 224 2.65 10.23 -2.31
C PHE A 224 2.87 10.37 -0.80
N LEU A 225 3.84 9.66 -0.23
CA LEU A 225 4.17 9.73 1.19
C LEU A 225 4.57 11.14 1.61
N MET A 226 5.41 11.81 0.80
CA MET A 226 5.87 13.17 1.09
C MET A 226 4.73 14.19 1.04
N ILE A 227 3.85 14.11 0.03
CA ILE A 227 2.73 15.05 -0.12
C ILE A 227 1.67 14.83 0.97
N THR A 228 1.42 13.58 1.36
CA THR A 228 0.42 13.27 2.38
C THR A 228 0.92 13.49 3.81
N CYS A 229 2.23 13.66 4.01
CA CYS A 229 2.82 13.99 5.30
C CYS A 229 3.67 15.27 5.22
N PRO A 230 3.07 16.45 5.14
CA PRO A 230 3.77 17.72 4.94
C PRO A 230 4.75 18.07 6.04
N LYS A 231 4.62 17.49 7.25
CA LYS A 231 5.55 17.70 8.36
C LYS A 231 7.00 17.40 7.96
N TRP A 232 7.24 16.32 7.21
CA TRP A 232 8.59 15.90 6.84
C TRP A 232 9.14 16.66 5.64
N LEU A 233 8.26 17.12 4.74
CA LEU A 233 8.67 17.83 3.54
C LEU A 233 8.86 19.35 3.77
N PHE A 234 8.04 19.95 4.64
CA PHE A 234 8.01 21.39 4.82
C PHE A 234 8.38 21.80 6.25
N PHE A 235 7.71 21.27 7.27
CA PHE A 235 7.86 21.75 8.64
C PHE A 235 9.27 21.55 9.21
N PHE A 236 9.85 20.36 9.10
CA PHE A 236 11.20 20.12 9.63
C PHE A 236 12.30 20.89 8.86
N PRO A 237 12.32 20.92 7.51
CA PRO A 237 13.23 21.80 6.79
C PRO A 237 13.08 23.26 7.16
N SER A 238 11.83 23.76 7.29
CA SER A 238 11.59 25.15 7.71
C SER A 238 12.19 25.48 9.07
N ILE A 239 12.09 24.57 10.06
CA ILE A 239 12.73 24.75 11.36
C ILE A 239 14.25 24.84 11.21
N VAL A 240 14.87 23.99 10.39
CA VAL A 240 16.33 24.04 10.16
C VAL A 240 16.74 25.40 9.56
N PHE A 241 16.03 25.83 8.52
CA PHE A 241 16.30 27.15 7.90
C PHE A 241 16.04 28.31 8.86
N LEU A 242 15.03 28.20 9.72
CA LEU A 242 14.79 29.21 10.76
C LEU A 242 15.97 29.32 11.74
N PHE A 243 16.50 28.19 12.22
CA PHE A 243 17.67 28.20 13.10
C PHE A 243 18.90 28.75 12.39
N LEU A 244 19.14 28.40 11.14
CA LEU A 244 20.23 28.95 10.35
C LEU A 244 20.09 30.48 10.18
N SER A 245 18.88 30.94 9.92
CA SER A 245 18.57 32.38 9.81
C SER A 245 18.83 33.13 11.13
N VAL A 246 18.38 32.58 12.26
CA VAL A 246 18.63 33.15 13.60
C VAL A 246 20.13 33.19 13.92
N TYR A 247 20.85 32.12 13.58
CA TYR A 247 22.30 32.06 13.75
C TYR A 247 23.02 33.13 12.90
N SER A 248 22.69 33.25 11.62
CA SER A 248 23.27 34.28 10.74
C SER A 248 22.95 35.70 11.25
N PHE A 249 21.74 35.92 11.75
CA PHE A 249 21.36 37.19 12.33
C PHE A 249 22.18 37.52 13.60
N TYR A 250 22.40 36.53 14.45
CA TYR A 250 23.26 36.68 15.64
C TYR A 250 24.70 37.05 15.26
N GLU A 251 25.28 36.36 14.25
CA GLU A 251 26.64 36.69 13.74
C GLU A 251 26.70 38.11 13.20
N ILE A 252 25.70 38.57 12.45
CA ILE A 252 25.63 39.94 11.95
C ILE A 252 25.63 40.92 13.11
N LEU A 253 24.81 40.69 14.14
CA LEU A 253 24.70 41.59 15.30
C LEU A 253 26.00 41.65 16.10
N THR A 254 26.71 40.54 16.27
CA THR A 254 27.93 40.47 17.08
C THR A 254 29.16 41.02 16.35
N ASN A 255 29.18 40.92 15.03
CA ASN A 255 30.29 41.36 14.19
C ASN A 255 30.07 42.74 13.52
N PHE A 256 28.93 43.40 13.81
CA PHE A 256 28.60 44.68 13.21
C PHE A 256 29.43 45.81 13.82
N ASN A 257 30.46 46.27 13.11
CA ASN A 257 31.35 47.34 13.49
C ASN A 257 30.93 48.74 12.92
N GLY A 258 29.70 48.86 12.38
CA GLY A 258 29.21 50.08 11.79
C GLY A 258 29.52 50.28 10.31
N ASP A 259 30.30 49.40 9.71
CA ASP A 259 30.63 49.45 8.27
C ASP A 259 29.73 48.53 7.46
N ILE A 260 29.07 49.06 6.43
CA ILE A 260 28.29 48.28 5.45
C ILE A 260 29.26 47.79 4.35
N ASN A 261 30.04 46.77 4.68
CA ASN A 261 30.99 46.17 3.76
C ASN A 261 30.35 45.01 2.97
N PRO A 262 30.90 44.59 1.82
CA PRO A 262 30.43 43.46 1.04
C PRO A 262 30.10 42.18 1.82
N PRO A 263 30.89 41.73 2.84
CA PRO A 263 30.54 40.59 3.70
C PRO A 263 29.18 40.75 4.43
N PHE A 264 28.89 41.96 4.93
CA PHE A 264 27.61 42.24 5.60
C PHE A 264 26.41 42.06 4.64
N LEU A 265 26.55 42.51 3.39
CA LEU A 265 25.51 42.31 2.37
C LEU A 265 25.32 40.84 1.99
N GLU A 266 26.39 40.04 1.91
CA GLU A 266 26.32 38.62 1.67
C GLU A 266 25.63 37.88 2.80
N GLU A 267 25.97 38.16 4.05
CA GLU A 267 25.36 37.57 5.25
C GLU A 267 23.87 37.92 5.37
N THR A 268 23.51 39.21 5.15
CA THR A 268 22.09 39.62 5.19
C THR A 268 21.30 38.97 4.04
N THR A 269 21.87 38.81 2.88
CA THR A 269 21.25 38.11 1.73
C THR A 269 21.03 36.64 2.06
N SER A 270 22.01 35.96 2.66
CA SER A 270 21.90 34.59 3.13
C SER A 270 20.82 34.42 4.18
N MET A 271 20.73 35.36 5.15
CA MET A 271 19.70 35.37 6.18
C MET A 271 18.29 35.50 5.56
N ILE A 272 18.11 36.44 4.63
CA ILE A 272 16.82 36.65 3.96
C ILE A 272 16.44 35.41 3.14
N LEU A 273 17.39 34.81 2.43
CA LEU A 273 17.16 33.59 1.67
C LEU A 273 16.73 32.42 2.57
N ASN A 274 17.42 32.23 3.69
CA ASN A 274 17.07 31.19 4.69
C ASN A 274 15.68 31.42 5.29
N LEU A 275 15.32 32.68 5.58
CA LEU A 275 13.97 33.06 6.02
C LEU A 275 12.91 32.73 4.98
N LEU A 276 13.13 33.09 3.73
CA LEU A 276 12.18 32.81 2.62
C LEU A 276 11.99 31.30 2.39
N ILE A 277 13.03 30.50 2.57
CA ILE A 277 12.93 29.03 2.45
C ILE A 277 12.23 28.40 3.67
N SER A 278 12.28 29.06 4.84
CA SER A 278 11.65 28.55 6.07
C SER A 278 10.12 28.74 6.12
N PHE A 279 9.56 29.60 5.28
CA PHE A 279 8.12 29.81 5.08
C PHE A 279 7.59 29.03 3.86
#